data_793d9343290f75d0f1a19b0e4ca3bcb6
#
_entry.id   793d9343290f75d0f1a19b0e4ca3bcb6
#
_cell.length_a   1.000
_cell.length_b   1.000
_cell.length_c   1.000
_cell.angle_alpha   90.00
_cell.angle_beta   90.00
_cell.angle_gamma   90.00
#
_symmetry.space_group_name_H-M   'P 1'
#
loop_
_entity.id
_entity.type
_entity.pdbx_description
1 polymer ?
#
loop_
_entity_poly.entity_id
_entity_poly.type
_entity_poly.pdbx_seq_one_letter_code
_entity_poly.pdbx_strand_id
1 'polypeptide(L)'
;RQMIKDGLKVMMSGTEDEMIDYIDKCRTEFKSLEPEEISFPRTASNVTKYKGTHNIYEKGTPMHVRGALLYNHYVKQKGLDKKYAYIQNGEKIKFCYLKDPNPIRENVISFIQDFPKELNLAKYIDYETQFNKAFLEPVKAVLNAIDWEVERRVSLESFFT
;
A
#
# COMPACT_ATOMS: atom_id res chain seq x y z
N ARG A 1 -3.25 9.52 -6.66
CA ARG A 1 -2.80 10.84 -7.11
C ARG A 1 -3.97 11.76 -7.42
N GLN A 2 -4.97 11.28 -8.17
CA GLN A 2 -6.16 12.10 -8.47
C GLN A 2 -6.95 12.44 -7.22
N MET A 3 -7.07 11.51 -6.28
CA MET A 3 -7.75 11.74 -5.00
C MET A 3 -7.09 12.86 -4.21
N ILE A 4 -5.76 12.95 -4.22
CA ILE A 4 -5.03 14.03 -3.54
C ILE A 4 -5.32 15.38 -4.21
N LYS A 5 -5.29 15.43 -5.54
CA LYS A 5 -5.59 16.65 -6.28
C LYS A 5 -6.99 17.16 -6.01
N ASP A 6 -7.98 16.27 -6.05
CA ASP A 6 -9.37 16.62 -5.80
C ASP A 6 -9.58 17.02 -4.34
N GLY A 7 -8.88 16.36 -3.41
CA GLY A 7 -8.90 16.72 -2.00
C GLY A 7 -8.38 18.11 -1.73
N LEU A 8 -7.30 18.51 -2.40
CA LEU A 8 -6.76 19.87 -2.26
C LEU A 8 -7.77 20.92 -2.74
N LYS A 9 -8.54 20.62 -3.79
CA LYS A 9 -9.61 21.50 -4.26
C LYS A 9 -10.72 21.65 -3.21
N VAL A 10 -11.13 20.56 -2.58
CA VAL A 10 -12.12 20.59 -1.50
C VAL A 10 -11.61 21.42 -0.33
N MET A 11 -10.33 21.25 0.04
CA MET A 11 -9.71 22.00 1.12
C MET A 11 -9.72 23.50 0.84
N MET A 12 -9.43 23.91 -0.39
CA MET A 12 -9.36 25.32 -0.76
C MET A 12 -10.70 26.01 -0.83
N SER A 13 -11.77 25.29 -1.13
CA SER A 13 -13.11 25.87 -1.36
C SER A 13 -14.18 25.42 -0.39
N GLY A 14 -13.88 24.42 0.48
CA GLY A 14 -14.86 23.83 1.39
C GLY A 14 -14.56 24.08 2.85
N THR A 15 -15.31 23.37 3.69
CA THR A 15 -15.17 23.38 5.15
C THR A 15 -14.43 22.14 5.63
N GLU A 16 -14.04 22.14 6.92
CA GLU A 16 -13.42 20.96 7.55
C GLU A 16 -14.34 19.74 7.45
N ASP A 17 -15.66 19.91 7.72
CA ASP A 17 -16.61 18.80 7.63
C ASP A 17 -16.72 18.24 6.21
N GLU A 18 -16.73 19.12 5.21
CA GLU A 18 -16.74 18.70 3.79
C GLU A 18 -15.49 17.93 3.45
N MET A 19 -14.33 18.34 3.98
CA MET A 19 -13.07 17.64 3.76
C MET A 19 -13.06 16.27 4.43
N ILE A 20 -13.59 16.16 5.64
CA ILE A 20 -13.72 14.88 6.35
C ILE A 20 -14.62 13.93 5.55
N ASP A 21 -15.77 14.43 5.06
CA ASP A 21 -16.67 13.65 4.22
C ASP A 21 -15.98 13.17 2.94
N TYR A 22 -15.18 14.02 2.32
CA TYR A 22 -14.41 13.66 1.13
C TYR A 22 -13.41 12.55 1.43
N ILE A 23 -12.71 12.65 2.56
CA ILE A 23 -11.75 11.61 2.99
C ILE A 23 -12.45 10.27 3.20
N ASP A 24 -13.61 10.28 3.86
CA ASP A 24 -14.40 9.07 4.09
C ASP A 24 -14.86 8.43 2.77
N LYS A 25 -15.24 9.25 1.81
CA LYS A 25 -15.62 8.81 0.46
C LYS A 25 -14.44 8.16 -0.24
N CYS A 26 -13.26 8.80 -0.19
CA CYS A 26 -12.03 8.27 -0.78
C CYS A 26 -11.64 6.93 -0.14
N ARG A 27 -11.77 6.81 1.18
CA ARG A 27 -11.48 5.57 1.90
C ARG A 27 -12.35 4.42 1.39
N THR A 28 -13.62 4.66 1.20
CA THR A 28 -14.56 3.67 0.69
C THR A 28 -14.25 3.28 -0.74
N GLU A 29 -14.01 4.26 -1.61
CA GLU A 29 -13.65 4.01 -3.01
C GLU A 29 -12.33 3.25 -3.15
N PHE A 30 -11.35 3.59 -2.32
CA PHE A 30 -10.03 2.97 -2.35
C PHE A 30 -10.10 1.46 -2.11
N LYS A 31 -10.98 1.03 -1.20
CA LYS A 31 -11.15 -0.38 -0.88
C LYS A 31 -11.69 -1.22 -2.03
N SER A 32 -12.30 -0.58 -3.02
CA SER A 32 -12.84 -1.25 -4.20
C SER A 32 -11.85 -1.32 -5.37
N LEU A 33 -10.70 -0.66 -5.25
CA LEU A 33 -9.70 -0.62 -6.32
C LEU A 33 -8.88 -1.93 -6.35
N GLU A 34 -8.39 -2.23 -7.54
CA GLU A 34 -7.54 -3.42 -7.74
C GLU A 34 -6.15 -3.22 -7.13
N PRO A 35 -5.47 -4.32 -6.75
CA PRO A 35 -4.13 -4.23 -6.18
C PRO A 35 -3.14 -3.44 -7.04
N GLU A 36 -3.25 -3.55 -8.36
CA GLU A 36 -2.38 -2.85 -9.31
C GLU A 36 -2.54 -1.32 -9.23
N GLU A 37 -3.75 -0.86 -8.86
CA GLU A 37 -4.06 0.56 -8.78
C GLU A 37 -3.60 1.21 -7.47
N ILE A 38 -3.53 0.44 -6.39
CA ILE A 38 -3.24 0.94 -5.05
C ILE A 38 -1.82 0.71 -4.59
N SER A 39 -1.05 -0.09 -5.33
CA SER A 39 0.32 -0.44 -4.95
C SER A 39 1.32 0.65 -5.29
N PHE A 40 2.41 0.71 -4.52
CA PHE A 40 3.41 1.76 -4.66
C PHE A 40 4.45 1.39 -5.72
N PRO A 41 4.72 2.28 -6.71
CA PRO A 41 5.78 2.03 -7.69
C PRO A 41 7.16 2.24 -7.08
N ARG A 42 8.09 1.35 -7.40
CA ARG A 42 9.50 1.44 -6.99
C ARG A 42 10.37 0.78 -8.04
N THR A 43 11.67 1.04 -7.96
CA THR A 43 12.68 0.33 -8.77
C THR A 43 13.32 -0.74 -7.91
N ALA A 44 13.39 -1.98 -8.42
CA ALA A 44 13.96 -3.11 -7.70
C ALA A 44 15.49 -3.06 -7.77
N SER A 45 16.10 -2.34 -6.83
CA SER A 45 17.56 -2.20 -6.75
C SER A 45 18.15 -3.25 -5.83
N ASN A 46 19.29 -3.83 -6.24
CA ASN A 46 20.08 -4.75 -5.41
C ASN A 46 19.33 -6.03 -5.02
N VAL A 47 18.47 -6.55 -5.89
CA VAL A 47 17.75 -7.80 -5.65
C VAL A 47 18.74 -8.94 -5.37
N THR A 48 19.83 -9.04 -6.17
CA THR A 48 20.85 -10.05 -6.00
C THR A 48 21.60 -9.87 -4.68
N LYS A 49 21.90 -8.63 -4.31
CA LYS A 49 22.65 -8.31 -3.08
C LYS A 49 21.91 -8.79 -1.83
N TYR A 50 20.61 -8.62 -1.79
CA TYR A 50 19.79 -8.93 -0.61
C TYR A 50 19.21 -10.34 -0.61
N LYS A 51 19.47 -11.11 -1.67
CA LYS A 51 19.00 -12.50 -1.74
C LYS A 51 19.70 -13.34 -0.67
N GLY A 52 18.91 -14.00 0.18
CA GLY A 52 19.45 -14.82 1.26
C GLY A 52 19.97 -16.17 0.79
N THR A 53 20.92 -16.73 1.52
CA THR A 53 21.46 -18.07 1.27
C THR A 53 20.65 -19.14 1.99
N HIS A 54 20.27 -18.88 3.24
CA HIS A 54 19.46 -19.79 4.07
C HIS A 54 18.05 -19.27 4.26
N ASN A 55 17.86 -17.97 4.09
CA ASN A 55 16.55 -17.30 4.16
C ASN A 55 16.21 -16.74 2.78
N ILE A 56 14.95 -16.33 2.60
CA ILE A 56 14.51 -15.75 1.33
C ILE A 56 15.23 -14.43 1.06
N TYR A 57 15.48 -13.66 2.13
CA TYR A 57 16.15 -12.35 2.04
C TYR A 57 17.05 -12.14 3.25
N GLU A 58 18.03 -11.24 3.09
CA GLU A 58 18.96 -10.87 4.16
C GLU A 58 18.36 -9.82 5.09
N LYS A 59 18.90 -9.74 6.32
CA LYS A 59 18.51 -8.71 7.28
C LYS A 59 18.84 -7.31 6.73
N GLY A 60 17.93 -6.36 6.94
CA GLY A 60 18.13 -4.99 6.46
C GLY A 60 17.69 -4.75 5.02
N THR A 61 17.06 -5.75 4.39
CA THR A 61 16.52 -5.59 3.04
C THR A 61 15.42 -4.54 3.01
N PRO A 62 15.49 -3.57 2.08
CA PRO A 62 14.41 -2.59 1.92
C PRO A 62 13.08 -3.28 1.63
N MET A 63 11.97 -2.66 2.07
CA MET A 63 10.62 -3.23 2.00
C MET A 63 10.25 -3.74 0.60
N HIS A 64 10.44 -2.91 -0.42
CA HIS A 64 10.08 -3.28 -1.80
C HIS A 64 10.96 -4.39 -2.38
N VAL A 65 12.24 -4.43 -1.98
CA VAL A 65 13.17 -5.50 -2.39
C VAL A 65 12.82 -6.80 -1.67
N ARG A 66 12.46 -6.73 -0.39
CA ARG A 66 11.97 -7.88 0.36
C ARG A 66 10.74 -8.47 -0.31
N GLY A 67 9.80 -7.63 -0.70
CA GLY A 67 8.62 -8.05 -1.45
C GLY A 67 8.97 -8.70 -2.77
N ALA A 68 9.98 -8.19 -3.47
CA ALA A 68 10.45 -8.76 -4.73
C ALA A 68 11.05 -10.16 -4.55
N LEU A 69 11.87 -10.34 -3.52
CA LEU A 69 12.47 -11.64 -3.21
C LEU A 69 11.42 -12.66 -2.77
N LEU A 70 10.43 -12.24 -2.02
CA LEU A 70 9.28 -13.07 -1.65
C LEU A 70 8.48 -13.49 -2.89
N TYR A 71 8.21 -12.55 -3.77
CA TYR A 71 7.53 -12.82 -5.04
C TYR A 71 8.30 -13.89 -5.85
N ASN A 72 9.60 -13.70 -6.05
CA ASN A 72 10.43 -14.64 -6.81
C ASN A 72 10.41 -16.03 -6.17
N HIS A 73 10.52 -16.09 -4.86
CA HIS A 73 10.50 -17.35 -4.12
C HIS A 73 9.21 -18.12 -4.33
N TYR A 74 8.06 -17.47 -4.16
CA TYR A 74 6.76 -18.15 -4.26
C TYR A 74 6.33 -18.42 -5.69
N VAL A 75 6.73 -17.59 -6.64
CA VAL A 75 6.53 -17.88 -8.08
C VAL A 75 7.28 -19.16 -8.45
N LYS A 76 8.51 -19.31 -7.99
CA LYS A 76 9.30 -20.51 -8.24
C LYS A 76 8.71 -21.73 -7.52
N GLN A 77 8.37 -21.59 -6.24
CA GLN A 77 7.83 -22.67 -5.42
C GLN A 77 6.54 -23.25 -5.99
N LYS A 78 5.68 -22.38 -6.50
CA LYS A 78 4.37 -22.78 -7.05
C LYS A 78 4.41 -23.10 -8.55
N GLY A 79 5.58 -23.06 -9.16
CA GLY A 79 5.74 -23.37 -10.59
C GLY A 79 5.08 -22.35 -11.51
N LEU A 80 5.01 -21.09 -11.08
CA LEU A 80 4.34 -20.02 -11.83
C LEU A 80 5.28 -19.22 -12.72
N ASP A 81 6.54 -19.63 -12.84
CA ASP A 81 7.57 -18.90 -13.57
C ASP A 81 7.33 -18.82 -15.08
N LYS A 82 6.44 -19.65 -15.61
CA LYS A 82 6.03 -19.55 -17.02
C LYS A 82 5.00 -18.45 -17.25
N LYS A 83 4.22 -18.12 -16.22
CA LYS A 83 3.19 -17.10 -16.29
C LYS A 83 3.68 -15.75 -15.78
N TYR A 84 4.50 -15.77 -14.74
CA TYR A 84 5.03 -14.56 -14.09
C TYR A 84 6.55 -14.56 -14.17
N ALA A 85 7.12 -13.53 -14.76
CA ALA A 85 8.57 -13.37 -14.83
C ALA A 85 9.13 -13.05 -13.45
N TYR A 86 10.37 -13.48 -13.19
CA TYR A 86 11.08 -13.10 -11.97
C TYR A 86 11.43 -11.61 -12.02
N ILE A 87 11.43 -11.00 -10.84
CA ILE A 87 11.90 -9.61 -10.68
C ILE A 87 13.42 -9.61 -10.66
N GLN A 88 14.02 -8.80 -11.52
CA GLN A 88 15.46 -8.65 -11.64
C GLN A 88 15.91 -7.25 -11.22
N ASN A 89 17.22 -7.07 -11.00
CA ASN A 89 17.77 -5.77 -10.66
C ASN A 89 17.41 -4.72 -11.70
N GLY A 90 16.96 -3.56 -11.21
CA GLY A 90 16.64 -2.42 -12.05
C GLY A 90 15.24 -2.42 -12.63
N GLU A 91 14.45 -3.47 -12.42
CA GLU A 91 13.08 -3.50 -12.93
C GLU A 91 12.15 -2.59 -12.14
N LYS A 92 11.19 -2.00 -12.83
CA LYS A 92 10.11 -1.24 -12.21
C LYS A 92 9.08 -2.21 -11.66
N ILE A 93 8.77 -2.06 -10.39
CA ILE A 93 7.84 -2.93 -9.67
C ILE A 93 6.82 -2.09 -8.90
N LYS A 94 5.82 -2.78 -8.38
CA LYS A 94 4.85 -2.23 -7.43
C LYS A 94 4.87 -3.09 -6.18
N PHE A 95 4.64 -2.49 -5.02
CA PHE A 95 4.54 -3.25 -3.78
C PHE A 95 3.34 -2.79 -2.95
N CYS A 96 2.82 -3.71 -2.14
CA CYS A 96 1.75 -3.42 -1.21
C CYS A 96 1.96 -4.13 0.11
N TYR A 97 1.38 -3.56 1.16
CA TYR A 97 1.40 -4.13 2.50
C TYR A 97 0.35 -5.22 2.65
N LEU A 98 0.69 -6.23 3.45
CA LEU A 98 -0.20 -7.35 3.75
C LEU A 98 -0.55 -7.36 5.23
N LYS A 99 -1.77 -7.80 5.54
CA LYS A 99 -2.24 -8.00 6.91
C LYS A 99 -1.64 -9.27 7.50
N ASP A 100 -1.35 -9.28 8.78
CA ASP A 100 -1.01 -10.48 9.54
C ASP A 100 -2.26 -11.02 10.24
N PRO A 101 -2.40 -12.34 10.36
CA PRO A 101 -1.60 -13.39 9.73
C PRO A 101 -1.97 -13.60 8.27
N ASN A 102 -1.01 -14.10 7.48
CA ASN A 102 -1.23 -14.46 6.08
C ASN A 102 -0.39 -15.68 5.70
N PRO A 103 -0.63 -16.32 4.53
CA PRO A 103 0.03 -17.58 4.17
C PRO A 103 1.55 -17.52 4.08
N ILE A 104 2.13 -16.35 3.76
CA ILE A 104 3.58 -16.21 3.62
C ILE A 104 4.25 -15.65 4.88
N ARG A 105 3.46 -15.31 5.91
CA ARG A 105 3.95 -14.78 7.19
C ARG A 105 4.82 -13.53 7.03
N GLU A 106 4.48 -12.67 6.06
CA GLU A 106 5.21 -11.46 5.75
C GLU A 106 4.23 -10.30 5.55
N ASN A 107 4.69 -9.08 5.74
CA ASN A 107 3.81 -7.91 5.66
C ASN A 107 3.93 -7.15 4.35
N VAL A 108 4.57 -7.72 3.33
CA VAL A 108 4.78 -7.06 2.04
C VAL A 108 4.87 -8.09 0.93
N ILE A 109 4.41 -7.68 -0.26
CA ILE A 109 4.63 -8.41 -1.50
C ILE A 109 4.83 -7.40 -2.62
N SER A 110 5.74 -7.70 -3.55
CA SER A 110 5.95 -6.91 -4.76
C SER A 110 5.56 -7.71 -5.99
N PHE A 111 5.31 -7.03 -7.09
CA PHE A 111 4.98 -7.66 -8.36
C PHE A 111 5.35 -6.71 -9.49
N ILE A 112 5.40 -7.21 -10.73
CA ILE A 112 5.81 -6.39 -11.87
C ILE A 112 4.63 -5.61 -12.43
N GLN A 113 3.67 -6.28 -13.05
CA GLN A 113 2.54 -5.63 -13.70
C GLN A 113 1.21 -6.12 -13.13
N ASP A 114 0.99 -7.43 -13.13
CA ASP A 114 -0.23 -8.05 -12.64
C ASP A 114 0.00 -8.67 -11.27
N PHE A 115 -0.90 -8.40 -10.35
CA PHE A 115 -0.84 -9.01 -9.02
C PHE A 115 -1.05 -10.53 -9.15
N PRO A 116 -0.12 -11.36 -8.61
CA PRO A 116 -0.19 -12.82 -8.80
C PRO A 116 -1.29 -13.44 -7.96
N LYS A 117 -2.46 -13.64 -8.56
CA LYS A 117 -3.65 -14.19 -7.88
C LYS A 117 -3.43 -15.59 -7.33
N GLU A 118 -2.57 -16.38 -7.98
CA GLU A 118 -2.27 -17.76 -7.60
C GLU A 118 -1.53 -17.87 -6.26
N LEU A 119 -0.96 -16.77 -5.77
CA LEU A 119 -0.34 -16.73 -4.44
C LEU A 119 -1.36 -16.65 -3.31
N ASN A 120 -2.64 -16.41 -3.65
CA ASN A 120 -3.74 -16.32 -2.69
C ASN A 120 -3.55 -15.23 -1.62
N LEU A 121 -2.93 -14.11 -2.01
CA LEU A 121 -2.64 -13.00 -1.11
C LEU A 121 -3.60 -11.82 -1.25
N ALA A 122 -4.45 -11.79 -2.29
CA ALA A 122 -5.32 -10.65 -2.58
C ALA A 122 -6.19 -10.26 -1.38
N LYS A 123 -6.77 -11.24 -0.69
CA LYS A 123 -7.64 -10.99 0.48
C LYS A 123 -6.88 -10.52 1.72
N TYR A 124 -5.55 -10.60 1.70
CA TYR A 124 -4.70 -10.17 2.80
C TYR A 124 -4.08 -8.79 2.57
N ILE A 125 -4.40 -8.13 1.47
CA ILE A 125 -3.89 -6.77 1.21
C ILE A 125 -4.42 -5.83 2.28
N ASP A 126 -3.50 -5.08 2.89
CA ASP A 126 -3.83 -4.12 3.93
C ASP A 126 -4.22 -2.78 3.31
N TYR A 127 -5.47 -2.68 2.89
CA TYR A 127 -5.99 -1.47 2.25
C TYR A 127 -5.95 -0.26 3.18
N GLU A 128 -6.11 -0.45 4.49
CA GLU A 128 -6.02 0.66 5.44
C GLU A 128 -4.60 1.25 5.48
N THR A 129 -3.57 0.40 5.58
CA THR A 129 -2.19 0.86 5.55
C THR A 129 -1.85 1.49 4.20
N GLN A 130 -2.31 0.88 3.10
CA GLN A 130 -2.12 1.44 1.76
C GLN A 130 -2.76 2.84 1.65
N PHE A 131 -3.99 2.99 2.13
CA PHE A 131 -4.69 4.26 2.11
C PHE A 131 -4.00 5.30 2.98
N ASN A 132 -3.58 4.92 4.19
CA ASN A 132 -2.88 5.82 5.10
C ASN A 132 -1.59 6.37 4.45
N LYS A 133 -0.78 5.49 3.88
CA LYS A 133 0.50 5.90 3.28
C LYS A 133 0.35 6.62 1.95
N ALA A 134 -0.61 6.22 1.13
CA ALA A 134 -0.80 6.80 -0.20
C ALA A 134 -1.57 8.13 -0.17
N PHE A 135 -2.48 8.30 0.77
CA PHE A 135 -3.41 9.42 0.79
C PHE A 135 -3.40 10.19 2.12
N LEU A 136 -3.69 9.52 3.25
CA LEU A 136 -3.89 10.23 4.53
C LEU A 136 -2.65 10.94 5.02
N GLU A 137 -1.48 10.31 5.01
CA GLU A 137 -0.25 10.95 5.50
C GLU A 137 0.10 12.21 4.72
N PRO A 138 0.12 12.19 3.36
CA PRO A 138 0.36 13.42 2.60
C PRO A 138 -0.70 14.50 2.83
N VAL A 139 -1.97 14.12 2.89
CA VAL A 139 -3.08 15.07 3.09
C VAL A 139 -3.07 15.61 4.51
N LYS A 140 -2.80 14.77 5.49
CA LYS A 140 -2.74 15.15 6.91
C LYS A 140 -1.69 16.23 7.16
N ALA A 141 -0.53 16.12 6.52
CA ALA A 141 0.52 17.12 6.65
C ALA A 141 0.04 18.51 6.22
N VAL A 142 -0.76 18.58 5.16
CA VAL A 142 -1.34 19.84 4.66
C VAL A 142 -2.45 20.32 5.60
N LEU A 143 -3.35 19.43 6.03
CA LEU A 143 -4.48 19.79 6.89
C LEU A 143 -4.03 20.26 8.28
N ASN A 144 -2.99 19.66 8.83
CA ASN A 144 -2.45 20.08 10.12
C ASN A 144 -1.94 21.52 10.09
N ALA A 145 -1.46 22.00 8.95
CA ALA A 145 -1.00 23.38 8.79
C ALA A 145 -2.14 24.41 8.91
N ILE A 146 -3.39 23.97 8.74
CA ILE A 146 -4.58 24.83 8.90
C ILE A 146 -5.48 24.34 10.05
N ASP A 147 -4.94 23.53 10.95
CA ASP A 147 -5.64 22.99 12.13
C ASP A 147 -6.89 22.15 11.82
N TRP A 148 -6.93 21.52 10.65
CA TRP A 148 -8.01 20.59 10.31
C TRP A 148 -7.62 19.15 10.64
N GLU A 149 -8.59 18.36 11.06
CA GLU A 149 -8.42 16.93 11.34
C GLU A 149 -8.85 16.07 10.17
N VAL A 150 -8.27 14.88 10.06
CA VAL A 150 -8.64 13.90 9.03
C VAL A 150 -9.83 13.03 9.44
N GLU A 151 -10.16 13.03 10.73
CA GLU A 151 -11.28 12.28 11.30
C GLU A 151 -12.12 13.21 12.17
N ARG A 152 -13.40 12.87 12.35
CA ARG A 152 -14.29 13.64 13.22
C ARG A 152 -13.83 13.58 14.66
N ARG A 153 -13.79 14.75 15.31
CA ARG A 153 -13.47 14.85 16.72
C ARG A 153 -14.64 14.32 17.54
N VAL A 154 -14.33 13.51 18.55
CA VAL A 154 -15.31 13.07 19.53
C VAL A 154 -15.26 14.07 20.68
N SER A 155 -16.34 14.85 20.87
CA SER A 155 -16.44 15.77 21.98
C SER A 155 -17.11 15.09 23.19
N LEU A 156 -16.80 15.57 24.41
CA LEU A 156 -17.45 15.06 25.62
C LEU A 156 -18.96 15.23 25.56
N GLU A 157 -19.42 16.29 24.93
CA GLU A 157 -20.85 16.58 24.79
C GLU A 157 -21.60 15.47 24.03
N SER A 158 -20.93 14.81 23.06
CA SER A 158 -21.56 13.73 22.31
C SER A 158 -21.88 12.50 23.15
N PHE A 159 -21.25 12.35 24.32
CA PHE A 159 -21.53 11.26 25.25
C PHE A 159 -22.72 11.53 26.17
N PHE A 160 -23.18 12.77 26.25
CA PHE A 160 -24.26 13.18 27.16
C PHE A 160 -25.57 13.48 26.42
N THR A 161 -25.55 13.38 25.13
CA THR A 161 -26.74 13.52 24.29
C THR A 161 -27.04 12.21 23.58
#